data_f460a3cf886a74df2c5b570fda2e2caf
#
_entry.id   f460a3cf886a74df2c5b570fda2e2caf
#
_cell.length_a   1.000
_cell.length_b   1.000
_cell.length_c   1.000
_cell.angle_alpha   90.00
_cell.angle_beta   90.00
_cell.angle_gamma   90.00
#
_symmetry.space_group_name_H-M   'P 1'
#
loop_
_entity.id
_entity.type
_entity.pdbx_description
1 polymer ?
#
loop_
_entity_poly.entity_id
_entity_poly.type
_entity_poly.pdbx_seq_one_letter_code
_entity_poly.pdbx_strand_id
1 'polypeptide(L)'
;MKEAKIINDPVFGFIKIPRGLLYGIVEHPLFQRLNRINQLGLASVVYPGARHTRFQHSLGAFHLMSEAVLSLQQKGVFIFDPEAEAVQAAILMHDIGHGPFSHVLEDTLIHDISHEDISLMMMEEINRHFNGQLTLAISIFKGDYPKNFLISHASTMQIHLPIHQTTCCQIVF
;
A
#
# COMPACT_ATOMS: atom_id res chain seq x y z
N MET A 1 7.60 -6.79 -23.28
CA MET A 1 7.44 -6.93 -21.81
C MET A 1 8.12 -5.72 -21.17
N LYS A 2 7.38 -4.94 -20.37
CA LYS A 2 8.04 -3.86 -19.58
C LYS A 2 9.04 -4.55 -18.63
N GLU A 3 10.29 -4.10 -18.62
CA GLU A 3 11.28 -4.56 -17.65
C GLU A 3 10.76 -4.37 -16.23
N ALA A 4 10.91 -5.37 -15.36
CA ALA A 4 10.48 -5.28 -13.97
C ALA A 4 11.70 -5.35 -13.04
N LYS A 5 11.65 -4.61 -11.94
CA LYS A 5 12.56 -4.80 -10.80
C LYS A 5 12.09 -5.99 -9.99
N ILE A 6 13.00 -6.88 -9.64
CA ILE A 6 12.71 -8.03 -8.79
C ILE A 6 13.29 -7.74 -7.41
N ILE A 7 12.45 -7.87 -6.37
CA ILE A 7 12.84 -7.80 -4.96
C ILE A 7 12.57 -9.17 -4.35
N ASN A 8 13.56 -9.73 -3.66
CA ASN A 8 13.39 -10.99 -2.94
C ASN A 8 12.84 -10.72 -1.55
N ASP A 9 11.65 -11.27 -1.28
CA ASP A 9 10.96 -11.18 0.01
C ASP A 9 10.95 -12.56 0.69
N PRO A 10 11.21 -12.65 2.01
CA PRO A 10 11.28 -13.93 2.71
C PRO A 10 9.94 -14.68 2.80
N VAL A 11 8.80 -13.99 2.64
CA VAL A 11 7.45 -14.56 2.72
C VAL A 11 6.89 -14.87 1.32
N PHE A 12 6.97 -13.89 0.41
CA PHE A 12 6.35 -13.96 -0.92
C PHE A 12 7.33 -14.38 -2.04
N GLY A 13 8.62 -14.54 -1.72
CA GLY A 13 9.63 -14.86 -2.73
C GLY A 13 9.95 -13.67 -3.63
N PHE A 14 9.78 -13.81 -4.94
CA PHE A 14 10.15 -12.78 -5.90
C PHE A 14 8.98 -11.83 -6.21
N ILE A 15 8.99 -10.66 -5.58
CA ILE A 15 8.04 -9.58 -5.88
C ILE A 15 8.53 -8.83 -7.11
N LYS A 16 7.69 -8.76 -8.14
CA LYS A 16 7.98 -8.07 -9.42
C LYS A 16 7.31 -6.70 -9.42
N ILE A 17 8.10 -5.64 -9.50
CA ILE A 17 7.61 -4.26 -9.59
C ILE A 17 7.80 -3.76 -11.01
N PRO A 18 6.72 -3.43 -11.74
CA PRO A 18 6.82 -2.87 -13.08
C PRO A 18 7.61 -1.56 -13.09
N ARG A 19 8.53 -1.42 -14.05
CA ARG A 19 9.23 -0.14 -14.23
C ARG A 19 8.24 0.95 -14.67
N GLY A 20 8.42 2.15 -14.16
CA GLY A 20 7.55 3.29 -14.37
C GLY A 20 7.11 3.88 -13.05
N LEU A 21 5.84 4.24 -12.93
CA LEU A 21 5.27 4.93 -11.76
C LEU A 21 5.49 4.15 -10.46
N LEU A 22 5.12 2.87 -10.42
CA LEU A 22 5.22 2.01 -9.23
C LEU A 22 6.68 1.86 -8.77
N TYR A 23 7.60 1.63 -9.71
CA TYR A 23 9.03 1.58 -9.38
C TYR A 23 9.54 2.94 -8.88
N GLY A 24 9.12 4.03 -9.49
CA GLY A 24 9.45 5.38 -9.05
C GLY A 24 9.00 5.67 -7.62
N ILE A 25 7.80 5.21 -7.22
CA ILE A 25 7.31 5.31 -5.83
C ILE A 25 8.25 4.54 -4.89
N VAL A 26 8.61 3.31 -5.23
CA VAL A 26 9.50 2.49 -4.39
C VAL A 26 10.87 3.14 -4.20
N GLU A 27 11.44 3.77 -5.21
CA GLU A 27 12.73 4.47 -5.13
C GLU A 27 12.63 5.85 -4.46
N HIS A 28 11.42 6.38 -4.26
CA HIS A 28 11.24 7.71 -3.70
C HIS A 28 11.72 7.77 -2.23
N PRO A 29 12.46 8.82 -1.82
CA PRO A 29 13.02 8.92 -0.47
C PRO A 29 11.98 8.80 0.65
N LEU A 30 10.77 9.37 0.48
CA LEU A 30 9.69 9.26 1.44
C LEU A 30 9.22 7.80 1.63
N PHE A 31 9.23 7.00 0.57
CA PHE A 31 8.91 5.57 0.66
C PHE A 31 10.08 4.78 1.23
N GLN A 32 11.32 5.06 0.80
CA GLN A 32 12.52 4.37 1.27
C GLN A 32 12.76 4.52 2.78
N ARG A 33 12.28 5.59 3.42
CA ARG A 33 12.37 5.73 4.89
C ARG A 33 11.69 4.59 5.64
N LEU A 34 10.67 3.94 5.05
CA LEU A 34 9.94 2.80 5.64
C LEU A 34 10.86 1.59 5.93
N ASN A 35 12.01 1.49 5.25
CA ASN A 35 13.03 0.49 5.55
C ASN A 35 13.61 0.60 6.97
N ARG A 36 13.47 1.76 7.61
CA ARG A 36 14.02 2.05 8.94
C ARG A 36 12.93 2.08 10.02
N ILE A 37 11.70 1.76 9.66
CA ILE A 37 10.55 1.76 10.58
C ILE A 37 10.05 0.34 10.73
N ASN A 38 10.14 -0.20 11.95
CA ASN A 38 9.59 -1.51 12.26
C ASN A 38 8.06 -1.48 12.21
N GLN A 39 7.45 -2.50 11.60
CA GLN A 39 5.98 -2.63 11.51
C GLN A 39 5.34 -2.69 12.90
N LEU A 40 5.90 -3.47 13.79
CA LEU A 40 5.35 -3.72 15.12
C LEU A 40 6.00 -2.87 16.23
N GLY A 41 6.58 -1.71 15.89
CA GLY A 41 7.16 -0.78 16.85
C GLY A 41 8.18 -1.45 17.79
N LEU A 42 7.88 -1.46 19.10
CA LEU A 42 8.75 -2.02 20.14
C LEU A 42 8.58 -3.53 20.37
N ALA A 43 7.68 -4.21 19.67
CA ALA A 43 7.41 -5.62 19.88
C ALA A 43 8.66 -6.51 19.70
N SER A 44 9.64 -6.07 18.90
CA SER A 44 10.92 -6.78 18.72
C SER A 44 11.77 -6.88 19.98
N VAL A 45 11.48 -6.09 21.02
CA VAL A 45 12.15 -6.20 22.34
C VAL A 45 11.71 -7.48 23.05
N VAL A 46 10.45 -7.86 22.92
CA VAL A 46 9.87 -9.07 23.52
C VAL A 46 9.93 -10.25 22.55
N TYR A 47 9.68 -10.00 21.26
CA TYR A 47 9.66 -11.00 20.21
C TYR A 47 10.80 -10.74 19.21
N PRO A 48 11.97 -11.37 19.36
CA PRO A 48 13.16 -11.09 18.54
C PRO A 48 12.96 -11.26 17.03
N GLY A 49 12.00 -12.11 16.61
CA GLY A 49 11.62 -12.31 15.21
C GLY A 49 10.75 -11.21 14.60
N ALA A 50 10.16 -10.32 15.41
CA ALA A 50 9.26 -9.27 14.98
C ALA A 50 10.02 -8.02 14.49
N ARG A 51 10.88 -8.20 13.48
CA ARG A 51 11.77 -7.15 12.95
C ARG A 51 11.47 -6.70 11.53
N HIS A 52 10.40 -7.20 10.93
CA HIS A 52 10.01 -6.78 9.58
C HIS A 52 9.65 -5.29 9.58
N THR A 53 10.04 -4.65 8.48
CA THR A 53 9.86 -3.20 8.31
C THR A 53 8.54 -2.90 7.64
N ARG A 54 8.06 -1.65 7.76
CA ARG A 54 6.90 -1.16 7.01
C ARG A 54 7.14 -1.21 5.50
N PHE A 55 8.36 -1.06 5.04
CA PHE A 55 8.73 -1.26 3.64
C PHE A 55 8.40 -2.68 3.15
N GLN A 56 8.80 -3.71 3.91
CA GLN A 56 8.49 -5.10 3.58
C GLN A 56 6.97 -5.36 3.60
N HIS A 57 6.27 -4.82 4.60
CA HIS A 57 4.81 -4.89 4.68
C HIS A 57 4.14 -4.26 3.45
N SER A 58 4.52 -3.04 3.07
CA SER A 58 3.97 -2.35 1.89
C SER A 58 4.23 -3.10 0.58
N LEU A 59 5.43 -3.70 0.42
CA LEU A 59 5.73 -4.54 -0.74
C LEU A 59 4.91 -5.82 -0.75
N GLY A 60 4.69 -6.45 0.40
CA GLY A 60 3.83 -7.63 0.53
C GLY A 60 2.38 -7.31 0.19
N ALA A 61 1.86 -6.18 0.70
CA ALA A 61 0.52 -5.70 0.38
C ALA A 61 0.36 -5.42 -1.12
N PHE A 62 1.37 -4.79 -1.74
CA PHE A 62 1.41 -4.58 -3.19
C PHE A 62 1.39 -5.90 -3.97
N HIS A 63 2.17 -6.90 -3.55
CA HIS A 63 2.17 -8.21 -4.19
C HIS A 63 0.79 -8.87 -4.15
N LEU A 64 0.16 -8.91 -2.97
CA LEU A 64 -1.17 -9.47 -2.81
C LEU A 64 -2.23 -8.73 -3.63
N MET A 65 -2.15 -7.39 -3.71
CA MET A 65 -3.03 -6.61 -4.56
C MET A 65 -2.83 -6.93 -6.04
N SER A 66 -1.60 -7.11 -6.48
CA SER A 66 -1.28 -7.50 -7.86
C SER A 66 -1.89 -8.86 -8.21
N GLU A 67 -1.77 -9.84 -7.33
CA GLU A 67 -2.39 -11.17 -7.48
C GLU A 67 -3.93 -11.09 -7.49
N ALA A 68 -4.51 -10.23 -6.63
CA ALA A 68 -5.96 -10.00 -6.59
C ALA A 68 -6.47 -9.42 -7.92
N VAL A 69 -5.80 -8.39 -8.45
CA VAL A 69 -6.15 -7.79 -9.76
C VAL A 69 -6.07 -8.83 -10.87
N LEU A 70 -4.99 -9.61 -10.93
CA LEU A 70 -4.82 -10.68 -11.93
C LEU A 70 -5.92 -11.75 -11.80
N SER A 71 -6.24 -12.17 -10.59
CA SER A 71 -7.31 -13.13 -10.33
C SER A 71 -8.68 -12.65 -10.80
N LEU A 72 -9.00 -11.36 -10.55
CA LEU A 72 -10.24 -10.77 -11.01
C LEU A 72 -10.31 -10.70 -12.54
N GLN A 73 -9.21 -10.27 -13.18
CA GLN A 73 -9.12 -10.24 -14.65
C GLN A 73 -9.30 -11.65 -15.27
N GLN A 74 -8.68 -12.67 -14.67
CA GLN A 74 -8.84 -14.07 -15.10
C GLN A 74 -10.29 -14.60 -14.95
N LYS A 75 -11.05 -14.06 -13.99
CA LYS A 75 -12.47 -14.34 -13.80
C LYS A 75 -13.38 -13.53 -14.73
N GLY A 76 -12.82 -12.76 -15.64
CA GLY A 76 -13.57 -11.96 -16.62
C GLY A 76 -14.01 -10.59 -16.12
N VAL A 77 -13.55 -10.15 -14.94
CA VAL A 77 -13.78 -8.78 -14.49
C VAL A 77 -12.89 -7.85 -15.31
N PHE A 78 -13.52 -6.88 -15.98
CA PHE A 78 -12.79 -5.89 -16.75
C PHE A 78 -12.24 -4.80 -15.81
N ILE A 79 -10.91 -4.68 -15.75
CA ILE A 79 -10.20 -3.66 -14.97
C ILE A 79 -9.26 -2.95 -15.93
N PHE A 80 -9.39 -1.62 -16.05
CA PHE A 80 -8.51 -0.81 -16.88
C PHE A 80 -7.09 -0.79 -16.31
N ASP A 81 -6.07 -0.79 -17.18
CA ASP A 81 -4.66 -0.73 -16.76
C ASP A 81 -4.37 0.46 -15.83
N PRO A 82 -4.87 1.70 -16.09
CA PRO A 82 -4.67 2.82 -15.15
C PRO A 82 -5.31 2.62 -13.78
N GLU A 83 -6.42 1.89 -13.69
CA GLU A 83 -7.07 1.59 -12.40
C GLU A 83 -6.30 0.51 -11.64
N ALA A 84 -5.83 -0.51 -12.35
CA ALA A 84 -4.97 -1.53 -11.77
C ALA A 84 -3.67 -0.89 -11.21
N GLU A 85 -3.04 0.00 -11.96
CA GLU A 85 -1.85 0.72 -11.51
C GLU A 85 -2.16 1.65 -10.32
N ALA A 86 -3.32 2.34 -10.35
CA ALA A 86 -3.72 3.25 -9.28
C ALA A 86 -4.03 2.53 -7.96
N VAL A 87 -4.74 1.40 -7.99
CA VAL A 87 -5.00 0.62 -6.77
C VAL A 87 -3.73 -0.01 -6.23
N GLN A 88 -2.81 -0.44 -7.09
CA GLN A 88 -1.49 -0.92 -6.69
C GLN A 88 -0.64 0.20 -6.07
N ALA A 89 -0.68 1.41 -6.61
CA ALA A 89 0.00 2.57 -6.04
C ALA A 89 -0.60 2.98 -4.70
N ALA A 90 -1.93 2.97 -4.57
CA ALA A 90 -2.62 3.30 -3.33
C ALA A 90 -2.23 2.34 -2.20
N ILE A 91 -2.29 1.02 -2.44
CA ILE A 91 -1.91 0.02 -1.42
C ILE A 91 -0.41 0.05 -1.11
N LEU A 92 0.44 0.34 -2.09
CA LEU A 92 1.87 0.48 -1.88
C LEU A 92 2.19 1.61 -0.89
N MET A 93 1.43 2.70 -0.95
CA MET A 93 1.66 3.91 -0.14
C MET A 93 0.77 4.01 1.11
N HIS A 94 -0.11 3.02 1.39
CA HIS A 94 -1.11 3.14 2.47
C HIS A 94 -0.51 3.46 3.85
N ASP A 95 0.67 2.93 4.14
CA ASP A 95 1.39 3.08 5.41
C ASP A 95 2.49 4.16 5.39
N ILE A 96 2.57 4.96 4.31
CA ILE A 96 3.68 5.88 4.11
C ILE A 96 3.76 6.97 5.19
N GLY A 97 2.66 7.32 5.84
CA GLY A 97 2.59 8.34 6.88
C GLY A 97 3.07 7.90 8.25
N HIS A 98 3.22 6.60 8.48
CA HIS A 98 3.67 6.13 9.79
C HIS A 98 5.07 6.60 10.17
N GLY A 99 5.21 7.01 11.46
CA GLY A 99 6.47 7.33 12.11
C GLY A 99 7.11 6.12 12.81
N PRO A 100 8.31 6.30 13.40
CA PRO A 100 8.89 5.34 14.31
C PRO A 100 7.95 5.08 15.49
N PHE A 101 7.89 3.84 15.98
CA PHE A 101 7.04 3.41 17.10
C PHE A 101 5.52 3.50 16.87
N SER A 102 5.09 3.85 15.65
CA SER A 102 3.70 3.79 15.24
C SER A 102 2.72 4.48 16.20
N HIS A 103 1.63 3.83 16.58
CA HIS A 103 0.55 4.38 17.41
C HIS A 103 1.00 4.90 18.79
N VAL A 104 2.10 4.37 19.35
CA VAL A 104 2.60 4.83 20.67
C VAL A 104 2.99 6.30 20.63
N LEU A 105 3.54 6.80 19.51
CA LEU A 105 3.88 8.22 19.38
C LEU A 105 2.69 9.07 18.96
N GLU A 106 1.76 8.53 18.21
CA GLU A 106 0.52 9.23 17.83
C GLU A 106 -0.28 9.59 19.08
N ASP A 107 -0.47 8.63 19.99
CA ASP A 107 -1.23 8.85 21.22
C ASP A 107 -0.55 9.80 22.22
N THR A 108 0.79 9.93 22.15
CA THR A 108 1.56 10.67 23.18
C THR A 108 2.08 12.01 22.71
N LEU A 109 2.38 12.21 21.43
CA LEU A 109 3.06 13.41 20.94
C LEU A 109 2.28 14.19 19.87
N ILE A 110 1.34 13.55 19.15
CA ILE A 110 0.64 14.16 18.02
C ILE A 110 -0.86 13.94 18.22
N HIS A 111 -1.50 14.82 18.99
CA HIS A 111 -2.91 14.63 19.39
C HIS A 111 -3.96 14.92 18.31
N ASP A 112 -3.62 15.64 17.23
CA ASP A 112 -4.61 16.14 16.26
C ASP A 112 -4.38 15.72 14.80
N ILE A 113 -3.37 14.91 14.50
CA ILE A 113 -3.04 14.50 13.13
C ILE A 113 -2.86 12.99 13.09
N SER A 114 -3.69 12.31 12.32
CA SER A 114 -3.59 10.86 12.13
C SER A 114 -2.44 10.48 11.16
N HIS A 115 -1.96 9.24 11.26
CA HIS A 115 -1.02 8.71 10.26
C HIS A 115 -1.62 8.68 8.86
N GLU A 116 -2.96 8.62 8.74
CA GLU A 116 -3.68 8.69 7.46
C GLU A 116 -3.57 10.09 6.84
N ASP A 117 -3.70 11.15 7.65
CA ASP A 117 -3.52 12.53 7.20
C ASP A 117 -2.07 12.75 6.73
N ILE A 118 -1.10 12.23 7.47
CA ILE A 118 0.31 12.29 7.10
C ILE A 118 0.57 11.48 5.81
N SER A 119 -0.04 10.29 5.68
CA SER A 119 0.04 9.48 4.45
C SER A 119 -0.46 10.28 3.26
N LEU A 120 -1.59 10.95 3.41
CA LEU A 120 -2.18 11.76 2.36
C LEU A 120 -1.27 12.94 1.97
N MET A 121 -0.74 13.66 2.95
CA MET A 121 0.21 14.76 2.69
C MET A 121 1.46 14.26 1.93
N MET A 122 2.00 13.11 2.32
CA MET A 122 3.15 12.51 1.65
C MET A 122 2.82 12.01 0.24
N MET A 123 1.64 11.41 0.05
CA MET A 123 1.16 11.02 -1.27
C MET A 123 1.01 12.21 -2.20
N GLU A 124 0.47 13.33 -1.71
CA GLU A 124 0.33 14.57 -2.48
C GLU A 124 1.70 15.17 -2.84
N GLU A 125 2.69 15.08 -1.95
CA GLU A 125 4.07 15.50 -2.25
C GLU A 125 4.69 14.63 -3.34
N ILE A 126 4.56 13.30 -3.24
CA ILE A 126 5.03 12.37 -4.26
C ILE A 126 4.31 12.62 -5.59
N ASN A 127 2.99 12.88 -5.55
CA ASN A 127 2.21 13.17 -6.75
C ASN A 127 2.72 14.42 -7.49
N ARG A 128 3.18 15.44 -6.77
CA ARG A 128 3.81 16.62 -7.38
C ARG A 128 5.08 16.26 -8.15
N HIS A 129 5.92 15.37 -7.59
CA HIS A 129 7.13 14.88 -8.26
C HIS A 129 6.82 14.05 -9.51
N PHE A 130 5.67 13.37 -9.53
CA PHE A 130 5.20 12.57 -10.68
C PHE A 130 4.19 13.31 -11.57
N ASN A 131 4.15 14.65 -11.55
CA ASN A 131 3.32 15.49 -12.42
C ASN A 131 1.84 15.10 -12.40
N GLY A 132 1.29 14.73 -11.25
CA GLY A 132 -0.12 14.42 -11.08
C GLY A 132 -0.53 12.98 -11.43
N GLN A 133 0.40 12.08 -11.74
CA GLN A 133 0.10 10.70 -12.15
C GLN A 133 -0.52 9.85 -11.02
N LEU A 134 -0.40 10.27 -9.75
CA LEU A 134 -0.95 9.57 -8.59
C LEU A 134 -2.34 10.07 -8.16
N THR A 135 -2.94 11.01 -8.89
CA THR A 135 -4.23 11.61 -8.51
C THR A 135 -5.32 10.55 -8.32
N LEU A 136 -5.39 9.55 -9.21
CA LEU A 136 -6.34 8.45 -9.09
C LEU A 136 -6.05 7.56 -7.87
N ALA A 137 -4.79 7.25 -7.59
CA ALA A 137 -4.38 6.48 -6.41
C ALA A 137 -4.75 7.19 -5.11
N ILE A 138 -4.57 8.51 -5.05
CA ILE A 138 -4.97 9.34 -3.90
C ILE A 138 -6.49 9.35 -3.73
N SER A 139 -7.27 9.45 -4.82
CA SER A 139 -8.73 9.37 -4.78
C SER A 139 -9.21 8.01 -4.26
N ILE A 140 -8.55 6.91 -4.67
CA ILE A 140 -8.83 5.56 -4.15
C ILE A 140 -8.50 5.48 -2.66
N PHE A 141 -7.37 6.01 -2.23
CA PHE A 141 -6.96 6.03 -0.82
C PHE A 141 -7.96 6.82 0.06
N LYS A 142 -8.45 7.97 -0.41
CA LYS A 142 -9.48 8.77 0.27
C LYS A 142 -10.86 8.09 0.32
N GLY A 143 -11.07 7.05 -0.47
CA GLY A 143 -12.39 6.43 -0.64
C GLY A 143 -13.36 7.25 -1.49
N ASP A 144 -12.89 8.29 -2.17
CA ASP A 144 -13.68 9.18 -3.03
C ASP A 144 -13.94 8.58 -4.42
N TYR A 145 -13.31 7.45 -4.71
CA TYR A 145 -13.48 6.77 -5.99
C TYR A 145 -14.89 6.13 -6.09
N PRO A 146 -15.61 6.31 -7.20
CA PRO A 146 -16.98 5.81 -7.32
C PRO A 146 -17.03 4.30 -7.10
N LYS A 147 -17.68 3.86 -6.03
CA LYS A 147 -17.83 2.44 -5.66
C LYS A 147 -18.49 1.59 -6.75
N ASN A 148 -19.16 2.22 -7.72
CA ASN A 148 -19.86 1.56 -8.81
C ASN A 148 -18.94 0.93 -9.86
N PHE A 149 -17.67 1.26 -9.89
CA PHE A 149 -16.76 0.78 -10.93
C PHE A 149 -16.12 -0.56 -10.59
N LEU A 150 -15.65 -0.74 -9.35
CA LEU A 150 -15.12 -2.03 -8.87
C LEU A 150 -16.24 -3.00 -8.43
N ILE A 151 -17.45 -2.50 -8.13
CA ILE A 151 -18.55 -3.25 -7.50
C ILE A 151 -19.62 -3.70 -8.50
N SER A 152 -19.72 -3.11 -9.69
CA SER A 152 -20.78 -3.51 -10.66
C SER A 152 -20.69 -4.98 -11.10
N HIS A 153 -19.56 -5.65 -10.87
CA HIS A 153 -19.37 -7.07 -11.14
C HIS A 153 -19.03 -7.90 -9.88
N ALA A 154 -18.78 -7.27 -8.74
CA ALA A 154 -18.52 -7.95 -7.45
C ALA A 154 -19.80 -8.32 -6.69
N SER A 155 -20.98 -7.94 -7.18
CA SER A 155 -22.27 -8.27 -6.57
C SER A 155 -22.58 -9.76 -6.58
N THR A 156 -21.78 -10.58 -7.25
CA THR A 156 -21.92 -12.03 -7.28
C THR A 156 -20.88 -12.74 -6.40
N MET A 157 -19.92 -12.04 -5.85
CA MET A 157 -18.96 -12.58 -4.88
C MET A 157 -18.88 -11.63 -3.68
N GLN A 158 -19.30 -12.12 -2.51
CA GLN A 158 -19.09 -11.49 -1.20
C GLN A 158 -17.58 -11.42 -0.87
N ILE A 159 -16.81 -10.66 -1.64
CA ILE A 159 -15.50 -10.19 -1.22
C ILE A 159 -15.74 -8.79 -0.68
N HIS A 160 -16.10 -8.73 0.61
CA HIS A 160 -15.94 -7.52 1.40
C HIS A 160 -14.41 -7.27 1.46
N LEU A 161 -13.93 -6.33 0.67
CA LEU A 161 -12.66 -5.64 0.93
C LEU A 161 -13.03 -4.42 1.81
N PRO A 162 -12.99 -4.53 3.12
CA PRO A 162 -13.05 -3.35 3.96
C PRO A 162 -11.66 -2.70 3.90
N ILE A 163 -11.50 -1.70 3.03
CA ILE A 163 -10.42 -0.71 3.17
C ILE A 163 -10.84 0.23 4.32
N HIS A 164 -11.23 -0.31 5.44
CA HIS A 164 -11.48 0.45 6.67
C HIS A 164 -10.66 -0.18 7.80
N GLN A 165 -9.67 0.54 8.21
CA GLN A 165 -9.06 0.71 9.54
C GLN A 165 -8.58 -0.47 10.39
N THR A 166 -8.93 -1.73 10.15
CA THR A 166 -8.56 -2.78 11.11
C THR A 166 -7.98 -4.07 10.53
N THR A 167 -7.90 -4.24 9.21
CA THR A 167 -7.64 -5.57 8.65
C THR A 167 -6.22 -5.79 8.10
N CYS A 168 -5.41 -4.73 7.97
CA CYS A 168 -4.03 -4.89 7.47
C CYS A 168 -3.08 -5.59 8.46
N CYS A 169 -3.42 -5.61 9.76
CA CYS A 169 -2.61 -6.31 10.77
C CYS A 169 -2.89 -7.82 10.87
N GLN A 170 -3.97 -8.33 10.27
CA GLN A 170 -4.36 -9.73 10.40
C GLN A 170 -3.95 -10.65 9.25
N ILE A 171 -3.36 -10.13 8.17
CA ILE A 171 -2.98 -10.94 7.00
C ILE A 171 -1.54 -11.49 7.11
N VAL A 172 -0.81 -11.21 8.18
CA VAL A 172 0.60 -11.62 8.35
C VAL A 172 0.80 -12.48 9.60
N PHE A 173 -0.10 -13.46 9.83
CA PHE A 173 0.21 -14.61 10.71
C PHE A 173 -0.49 -15.85 10.18
#